data_b80acb9d9e88643e2544780b8539cbb2
#
_entry.id   b80acb9d9e88643e2544780b8539cbb2
#
_cell.length_a   1.000
_cell.length_b   1.000
_cell.length_c   1.000
_cell.angle_alpha   90.00
_cell.angle_beta   90.00
_cell.angle_gamma   90.00
#
_symmetry.space_group_name_H-M   'P 1'
#
loop_
_entity.id
_entity.type
_entity.pdbx_description
1 polymer ?
#
loop_
_entity_poly.entity_id
_entity_poly.type
_entity_poly.pdbx_seq_one_letter_code
_entity_poly.pdbx_strand_id
1 'polypeptide(L)'
;MQVPKLTNRFLIALPLFAFLFLAAGCDQSKKTAPEKKDPVAANIKMYTHVWDKIINKGKLDMFNDSNFTKDVVMHASPNDIVGIDSARAYYANYLTGFSNITFIIKDVFGQGEKLVKQWNFKGTHTGNFFGIPATGKKVSLDGVTLVRMSNGKIAEERDFFDNMDFMMQLELMPPAGK
;
A
#
# COMPACT_ATOMS: atom_id res chain seq x y z
N MET A 1 -22.24 22.37 92.49
CA MET A 1 -21.10 22.80 93.28
C MET A 1 -20.11 23.46 92.31
N GLN A 2 -20.20 24.72 92.28
CA GLN A 2 -19.26 25.84 92.06
C GLN A 2 -18.06 25.65 91.10
N VAL A 3 -18.04 26.54 90.18
CA VAL A 3 -16.96 27.08 89.35
C VAL A 3 -15.78 27.61 90.14
N PRO A 4 -14.55 27.73 89.66
CA PRO A 4 -14.23 29.05 89.12
C PRO A 4 -13.44 29.10 87.79
N LYS A 5 -13.65 30.23 87.11
CA LYS A 5 -12.87 30.84 86.06
C LYS A 5 -11.42 31.12 86.47
N LEU A 6 -10.50 30.96 85.53
CA LEU A 6 -9.31 31.80 85.44
C LEU A 6 -8.92 32.06 83.96
N THR A 7 -8.96 33.35 83.69
CA THR A 7 -8.44 34.00 82.50
C THR A 7 -6.93 34.03 82.53
N ASN A 8 -6.29 33.72 81.41
CA ASN A 8 -4.97 34.31 81.17
C ASN A 8 -4.77 34.55 79.65
N ARG A 9 -4.68 35.84 79.36
CA ARG A 9 -4.35 36.37 78.03
C ARG A 9 -2.85 36.28 77.85
N PHE A 10 -2.37 35.48 76.87
CA PHE A 10 -1.02 35.67 76.34
C PHE A 10 -1.12 36.03 74.87
N LEU A 11 -0.80 37.30 74.57
CA LEU A 11 -0.50 37.76 73.20
C LEU A 11 0.84 37.15 72.82
N ILE A 12 0.83 36.27 71.81
CA ILE A 12 2.04 35.86 71.11
C ILE A 12 1.94 36.40 69.68
N ALA A 13 2.82 37.37 69.41
CA ALA A 13 3.01 37.93 68.08
C ALA A 13 3.54 36.84 67.13
N LEU A 14 2.80 36.55 66.07
CA LEU A 14 3.20 35.64 65.02
C LEU A 14 3.99 36.40 63.95
N PRO A 15 5.24 36.06 63.65
CA PRO A 15 5.93 36.67 62.51
C PRO A 15 5.37 36.14 61.21
N LEU A 16 4.97 37.05 60.34
CA LEU A 16 4.51 36.84 59.00
C LEU A 16 5.69 36.36 58.13
N PHE A 17 5.85 35.05 57.97
CA PHE A 17 6.80 34.48 57.04
C PHE A 17 6.14 34.52 55.65
N ALA A 18 6.53 35.51 54.86
CA ALA A 18 6.18 35.56 53.43
C ALA A 18 6.94 34.46 52.70
N PHE A 19 6.27 33.34 52.43
CA PHE A 19 6.78 32.32 51.50
C PHE A 19 6.64 32.82 50.06
N LEU A 20 7.77 33.29 49.53
CA LEU A 20 7.90 33.60 48.10
C LEU A 20 7.96 32.26 47.36
N PHE A 21 6.83 31.80 46.83
CA PHE A 21 6.81 30.68 45.88
C PHE A 21 7.42 31.16 44.55
N LEU A 22 8.70 30.89 44.34
CA LEU A 22 9.31 30.90 43.02
C LEU A 22 8.71 29.72 42.26
N ALA A 23 7.66 29.99 41.48
CA ALA A 23 7.18 29.10 40.47
C ALA A 23 8.25 29.03 39.36
N ALA A 24 9.20 28.11 39.52
CA ALA A 24 10.02 27.67 38.38
C ALA A 24 9.08 26.95 37.40
N GLY A 25 8.54 27.69 36.45
CA GLY A 25 7.85 27.15 35.32
C GLY A 25 8.84 26.31 34.53
N CYS A 26 8.84 24.98 34.72
CA CYS A 26 9.41 24.08 33.76
C CYS A 26 8.55 24.17 32.47
N ASP A 27 8.97 25.03 31.56
CA ASP A 27 8.54 25.00 30.19
C ASP A 27 9.05 23.68 29.58
N GLN A 28 8.30 22.60 29.82
CA GLN A 28 8.44 21.37 29.04
C GLN A 28 7.87 21.64 27.63
N SER A 29 8.62 22.36 26.83
CA SER A 29 8.42 22.28 25.40
C SER A 29 8.59 20.80 25.01
N LYS A 30 7.47 20.07 24.97
CA LYS A 30 7.38 18.76 24.31
C LYS A 30 7.89 18.96 22.91
N LYS A 31 9.17 18.62 22.65
CA LYS A 31 9.66 18.37 21.30
C LYS A 31 8.81 17.22 20.78
N THR A 32 7.69 17.53 20.13
CA THR A 32 6.96 16.59 19.29
C THR A 32 7.97 16.10 18.27
N ALA A 33 8.31 14.82 18.36
CA ALA A 33 9.10 14.16 17.31
C ALA A 33 8.39 14.49 15.98
N PRO A 34 9.13 14.79 14.89
CA PRO A 34 8.52 15.10 13.61
C PRO A 34 7.57 13.97 13.24
N GLU A 35 6.30 14.30 13.07
CA GLU A 35 5.26 13.36 12.67
C GLU A 35 5.72 12.73 11.35
N LYS A 36 6.02 11.43 11.39
CA LYS A 36 6.49 10.69 10.22
C LYS A 36 5.33 10.69 9.23
N LYS A 37 5.43 11.53 8.20
CA LYS A 37 4.40 11.69 7.18
C LYS A 37 4.07 10.32 6.60
N ASP A 38 2.79 9.94 6.58
CA ASP A 38 2.34 8.66 6.05
C ASP A 38 2.79 8.56 4.57
N PRO A 39 3.58 7.55 4.19
CA PRO A 39 4.11 7.40 2.85
C PRO A 39 3.05 7.03 1.80
N VAL A 40 1.81 6.73 2.22
CA VAL A 40 0.77 6.14 1.37
C VAL A 40 0.52 6.95 0.09
N ALA A 41 0.40 8.27 0.17
CA ALA A 41 0.12 9.10 -1.01
C ALA A 41 1.28 9.07 -2.03
N ALA A 42 2.52 9.07 -1.55
CA ALA A 42 3.70 8.95 -2.41
C ALA A 42 3.79 7.55 -3.04
N ASN A 43 3.51 6.51 -2.26
CA ASN A 43 3.47 5.12 -2.71
C ASN A 43 2.40 4.92 -3.79
N ILE A 44 1.18 5.42 -3.59
CA ILE A 44 0.10 5.33 -4.58
C ILE A 44 0.52 6.00 -5.90
N LYS A 45 1.06 7.23 -5.82
CA LYS A 45 1.49 7.97 -7.01
C LYS A 45 2.57 7.22 -7.79
N MET A 46 3.59 6.71 -7.12
CA MET A 46 4.66 5.94 -7.74
C MET A 46 4.13 4.65 -8.34
N TYR A 47 3.36 3.89 -7.58
CA TYR A 47 2.79 2.61 -7.96
C TYR A 47 1.91 2.71 -9.22
N THR A 48 0.98 3.65 -9.25
CA THR A 48 0.10 3.86 -10.40
C THR A 48 0.87 4.29 -11.65
N HIS A 49 1.87 5.16 -11.49
CA HIS A 49 2.74 5.58 -12.60
C HIS A 49 3.51 4.40 -13.20
N VAL A 50 4.12 3.56 -12.35
CA VAL A 50 4.91 2.41 -12.82
C VAL A 50 4.05 1.44 -13.63
N TRP A 51 2.88 1.07 -13.11
CA TRP A 51 2.00 0.12 -13.79
C TRP A 51 1.36 0.68 -15.07
N ASP A 52 1.03 1.97 -15.11
CA ASP A 52 0.61 2.60 -16.37
C ASP A 52 1.72 2.52 -17.43
N LYS A 53 2.96 2.78 -17.06
CA LYS A 53 4.10 2.69 -17.99
C LYS A 53 4.35 1.27 -18.47
N ILE A 54 4.32 0.29 -17.56
CA ILE A 54 4.56 -1.11 -17.92
C ILE A 54 3.48 -1.60 -18.89
N ILE A 55 2.21 -1.52 -18.51
CA ILE A 55 1.14 -2.20 -19.26
C ILE A 55 0.65 -1.35 -20.43
N ASN A 56 0.32 -0.08 -20.24
CA ASN A 56 -0.24 0.76 -21.31
C ASN A 56 0.81 1.28 -22.31
N LYS A 57 2.08 1.38 -21.89
CA LYS A 57 3.17 1.90 -22.74
C LYS A 57 4.22 0.86 -23.09
N GLY A 58 4.06 -0.39 -22.63
CA GLY A 58 4.99 -1.49 -22.92
C GLY A 58 6.41 -1.25 -22.38
N LYS A 59 6.57 -0.41 -21.31
CA LYS A 59 7.87 -0.02 -20.77
C LYS A 59 8.37 -1.04 -19.75
N LEU A 60 8.90 -2.17 -20.22
CA LEU A 60 9.47 -3.21 -19.38
C LEU A 60 10.75 -2.76 -18.63
N ASP A 61 11.40 -1.68 -19.06
CA ASP A 61 12.53 -1.04 -18.38
C ASP A 61 12.15 -0.40 -17.04
N MET A 62 10.84 -0.22 -16.78
CA MET A 62 10.32 0.17 -15.46
C MET A 62 10.55 -0.91 -14.39
N PHE A 63 10.76 -2.18 -14.77
CA PHE A 63 11.24 -3.21 -13.86
C PHE A 63 12.73 -2.99 -13.57
N ASN A 64 13.03 -2.17 -12.58
CA ASN A 64 14.37 -1.77 -12.18
C ASN A 64 14.45 -1.49 -10.67
N ASP A 65 15.68 -1.35 -10.16
CA ASP A 65 15.97 -1.10 -8.73
C ASP A 65 15.41 0.21 -8.18
N SER A 66 14.99 1.15 -9.03
CA SER A 66 14.35 2.39 -8.57
C SER A 66 12.88 2.17 -8.19
N ASN A 67 12.20 1.24 -8.86
CA ASN A 67 10.77 1.00 -8.72
C ASN A 67 10.44 -0.26 -7.92
N PHE A 68 11.30 -1.26 -7.95
CA PHE A 68 11.08 -2.56 -7.30
C PHE A 68 12.21 -2.87 -6.32
N THR A 69 11.92 -3.66 -5.27
CA THR A 69 12.99 -4.27 -4.48
C THR A 69 13.69 -5.35 -5.31
N LYS A 70 14.96 -5.62 -5.03
CA LYS A 70 15.72 -6.65 -5.78
C LYS A 70 15.11 -8.03 -5.69
N ASP A 71 14.51 -8.32 -4.54
CA ASP A 71 13.87 -9.57 -4.16
C ASP A 71 12.33 -9.49 -4.28
N VAL A 72 11.82 -8.60 -5.13
CA VAL A 72 10.36 -8.46 -5.34
C VAL A 72 9.70 -9.82 -5.60
N VAL A 73 8.52 -10.03 -4.99
CA VAL A 73 7.75 -11.27 -5.15
C VAL A 73 6.41 -10.96 -5.82
N MET A 74 6.17 -11.56 -6.99
CA MET A 74 4.86 -11.63 -7.60
C MET A 74 4.26 -13.00 -7.27
N HIS A 75 3.26 -13.02 -6.40
CA HIS A 75 2.62 -14.26 -5.99
C HIS A 75 1.76 -14.82 -7.10
N ALA A 76 2.21 -15.89 -7.72
CA ALA A 76 1.55 -16.59 -8.81
C ALA A 76 1.41 -18.08 -8.48
N SER A 77 0.49 -18.76 -9.17
CA SER A 77 0.31 -20.20 -9.06
C SER A 77 0.94 -20.90 -10.27
N PRO A 78 1.62 -22.03 -10.13
CA PRO A 78 1.88 -22.77 -8.87
C PRO A 78 3.06 -22.26 -8.07
N ASN A 79 3.89 -21.36 -8.61
CA ASN A 79 5.11 -20.87 -7.97
C ASN A 79 5.18 -19.34 -8.01
N ASP A 80 5.71 -18.76 -6.96
CA ASP A 80 5.99 -17.33 -6.90
C ASP A 80 7.08 -16.94 -7.91
N ILE A 81 6.94 -15.74 -8.47
CA ILE A 81 7.93 -15.13 -9.35
C ILE A 81 8.81 -14.21 -8.49
N VAL A 82 10.08 -14.53 -8.36
CA VAL A 82 10.99 -13.80 -7.46
C VAL A 82 12.06 -13.06 -8.25
N GLY A 83 12.24 -11.80 -7.90
CA GLY A 83 13.26 -10.91 -8.45
C GLY A 83 12.80 -10.13 -9.69
N ILE A 84 13.50 -9.01 -9.93
CA ILE A 84 13.14 -8.02 -10.96
C ILE A 84 13.13 -8.64 -12.36
N ASP A 85 14.16 -9.41 -12.71
CA ASP A 85 14.26 -9.98 -14.06
C ASP A 85 13.19 -11.04 -14.32
N SER A 86 12.87 -11.87 -13.32
CA SER A 86 11.79 -12.85 -13.39
C SER A 86 10.43 -12.17 -13.53
N ALA A 87 10.18 -11.10 -12.75
CA ALA A 87 8.95 -10.31 -12.83
C ALA A 87 8.82 -9.65 -14.22
N ARG A 88 9.90 -9.07 -14.75
CA ARG A 88 9.95 -8.50 -16.09
C ARG A 88 9.59 -9.55 -17.16
N ALA A 89 10.20 -10.72 -17.10
CA ALA A 89 9.94 -11.82 -18.05
C ALA A 89 8.49 -12.32 -17.95
N TYR A 90 7.94 -12.42 -16.75
CA TYR A 90 6.56 -12.81 -16.51
C TYR A 90 5.57 -11.83 -17.17
N TYR A 91 5.71 -10.53 -16.91
CA TYR A 91 4.81 -9.52 -17.49
C TYR A 91 5.03 -9.28 -18.99
N ALA A 92 6.22 -9.63 -19.53
CA ALA A 92 6.43 -9.62 -20.98
C ALA A 92 5.46 -10.53 -21.73
N ASN A 93 5.01 -11.66 -21.12
CA ASN A 93 4.01 -12.54 -21.73
C ASN A 93 2.66 -11.85 -21.96
N TYR A 94 2.26 -10.92 -21.10
CA TYR A 94 1.04 -10.13 -21.31
C TYR A 94 1.18 -9.20 -22.50
N LEU A 95 2.33 -8.54 -22.65
CA LEU A 95 2.59 -7.57 -23.71
C LEU A 95 2.80 -8.24 -25.08
N THR A 96 3.34 -9.46 -25.10
CA THR A 96 3.52 -10.24 -26.34
C THR A 96 2.30 -11.07 -26.68
N GLY A 97 1.54 -11.53 -25.68
CA GLY A 97 0.34 -12.35 -25.88
C GLY A 97 -0.87 -11.55 -26.33
N PHE A 98 -0.94 -10.28 -25.96
CA PHE A 98 -2.12 -9.45 -26.24
C PHE A 98 -1.77 -8.20 -27.05
N SER A 99 -2.65 -7.82 -27.96
CA SER A 99 -2.67 -6.54 -28.67
C SER A 99 -3.85 -5.68 -28.21
N ASN A 100 -3.84 -4.39 -28.57
CA ASN A 100 -4.89 -3.42 -28.20
C ASN A 100 -5.14 -3.37 -26.70
N ILE A 101 -4.07 -3.48 -25.92
CA ILE A 101 -4.13 -3.48 -24.46
C ILE A 101 -4.63 -2.13 -23.96
N THR A 102 -5.58 -2.19 -23.03
CA THR A 102 -6.01 -1.07 -22.18
C THR A 102 -6.03 -1.54 -20.74
N PHE A 103 -5.23 -0.91 -19.90
CA PHE A 103 -5.19 -1.20 -18.47
C PHE A 103 -5.64 0.02 -17.68
N ILE A 104 -6.75 -0.12 -16.98
CA ILE A 104 -7.35 0.97 -16.20
C ILE A 104 -7.20 0.62 -14.72
N ILE A 105 -6.46 1.44 -14.01
CA ILE A 105 -6.45 1.43 -12.54
C ILE A 105 -7.68 2.22 -12.10
N LYS A 106 -8.70 1.53 -11.57
CA LYS A 106 -9.97 2.12 -11.17
C LYS A 106 -9.87 2.87 -9.85
N ASP A 107 -9.12 2.27 -8.90
CA ASP A 107 -8.89 2.83 -7.58
C ASP A 107 -7.62 2.25 -6.96
N VAL A 108 -6.96 3.03 -6.11
CA VAL A 108 -5.87 2.58 -5.25
C VAL A 108 -5.99 3.25 -3.90
N PHE A 109 -6.05 2.47 -2.86
CA PHE A 109 -6.08 2.93 -1.48
C PHE A 109 -5.16 2.08 -0.61
N GLY A 110 -4.85 2.56 0.60
CA GLY A 110 -3.96 1.82 1.50
C GLY A 110 -3.64 2.54 2.78
N GLN A 111 -2.70 1.95 3.52
CA GLN A 111 -2.18 2.52 4.76
C GLN A 111 -0.70 2.15 4.89
N GLY A 112 0.14 3.15 5.13
CA GLY A 112 1.59 2.95 5.25
C GLY A 112 2.18 2.33 3.98
N GLU A 113 2.69 1.13 4.09
CA GLU A 113 3.31 0.37 2.99
C GLU A 113 2.38 -0.68 2.35
N LYS A 114 1.12 -0.75 2.74
CA LYS A 114 0.14 -1.67 2.17
C LYS A 114 -0.83 -0.93 1.27
N LEU A 115 -0.97 -1.41 0.02
CA LEU A 115 -1.92 -0.87 -0.93
C LEU A 115 -2.84 -1.97 -1.45
N VAL A 116 -4.01 -1.53 -1.90
CA VAL A 116 -4.96 -2.35 -2.67
C VAL A 116 -5.23 -1.61 -3.96
N LYS A 117 -5.02 -2.26 -5.09
CA LYS A 117 -5.31 -1.74 -6.43
C LYS A 117 -6.52 -2.47 -7.00
N GLN A 118 -7.53 -1.74 -7.44
CA GLN A 118 -8.62 -2.26 -8.27
C GLN A 118 -8.37 -1.88 -9.73
N TRP A 119 -8.49 -2.83 -10.64
CA TRP A 119 -8.12 -2.63 -12.02
C TRP A 119 -9.05 -3.36 -13.02
N ASN A 120 -8.98 -2.91 -14.29
CA ASN A 120 -9.54 -3.62 -15.43
C ASN A 120 -8.45 -3.75 -16.51
N PHE A 121 -8.29 -4.94 -17.06
CA PHE A 121 -7.42 -5.24 -18.18
C PHE A 121 -8.29 -5.64 -19.38
N LYS A 122 -8.03 -5.04 -20.54
CA LYS A 122 -8.62 -5.42 -21.83
C LYS A 122 -7.54 -5.65 -22.85
N GLY A 123 -7.77 -6.60 -23.75
CA GLY A 123 -6.86 -6.87 -24.87
C GLY A 123 -7.45 -7.89 -25.84
N THR A 124 -6.76 -8.10 -26.95
CA THR A 124 -7.05 -9.17 -27.90
C THR A 124 -5.90 -10.17 -27.88
N HIS A 125 -6.17 -11.43 -27.65
CA HIS A 125 -5.16 -12.49 -27.58
C HIS A 125 -4.65 -12.82 -28.98
N THR A 126 -3.55 -12.21 -29.37
CA THR A 126 -2.98 -12.27 -30.72
C THR A 126 -1.60 -12.90 -30.80
N GLY A 127 -0.98 -13.20 -29.67
CA GLY A 127 0.34 -13.83 -29.57
C GLY A 127 0.33 -15.05 -28.65
N ASN A 128 1.50 -15.66 -28.48
CA ASN A 128 1.65 -16.73 -27.50
C ASN A 128 1.58 -16.15 -26.08
N PHE A 129 0.74 -16.72 -25.24
CA PHE A 129 0.57 -16.32 -23.83
C PHE A 129 0.81 -17.53 -22.92
N PHE A 130 1.96 -17.58 -22.26
CA PHE A 130 2.40 -18.71 -21.42
C PHE A 130 2.26 -20.08 -22.09
N GLY A 131 2.63 -20.18 -23.37
CA GLY A 131 2.53 -21.41 -24.15
C GLY A 131 1.18 -21.63 -24.82
N ILE A 132 0.17 -20.80 -24.56
CA ILE A 132 -1.15 -20.85 -25.21
C ILE A 132 -1.06 -20.10 -26.53
N PRO A 133 -1.32 -20.75 -27.68
CA PRO A 133 -1.35 -20.09 -28.98
C PRO A 133 -2.46 -19.04 -29.07
N ALA A 134 -2.26 -18.02 -29.90
CA ALA A 134 -3.22 -16.95 -30.13
C ALA A 134 -4.63 -17.48 -30.48
N THR A 135 -5.64 -17.07 -29.73
CA THR A 135 -7.05 -17.44 -29.99
C THR A 135 -7.80 -16.39 -30.80
N GLY A 136 -7.24 -15.17 -30.96
CA GLY A 136 -7.90 -14.05 -31.58
C GLY A 136 -9.04 -13.42 -30.73
N LYS A 137 -9.26 -13.93 -29.53
CA LYS A 137 -10.38 -13.51 -28.67
C LYS A 137 -10.07 -12.24 -27.90
N LYS A 138 -11.12 -11.45 -27.67
CA LYS A 138 -11.06 -10.27 -26.81
C LYS A 138 -11.34 -10.66 -25.37
N VAL A 139 -10.60 -10.08 -24.47
CA VAL A 139 -10.80 -10.26 -23.02
C VAL A 139 -11.06 -8.93 -22.32
N SER A 140 -11.84 -8.99 -21.24
CA SER A 140 -12.05 -7.88 -20.33
C SER A 140 -12.12 -8.44 -18.90
N LEU A 141 -11.07 -8.22 -18.11
CA LEU A 141 -10.90 -8.79 -16.78
C LEU A 141 -10.93 -7.69 -15.75
N ASP A 142 -11.71 -7.87 -14.71
CA ASP A 142 -11.62 -7.07 -13.50
C ASP A 142 -10.82 -7.82 -12.43
N GLY A 143 -10.01 -7.10 -11.69
CA GLY A 143 -9.20 -7.71 -10.66
C GLY A 143 -8.81 -6.74 -9.55
N VAL A 144 -8.24 -7.34 -8.52
CA VAL A 144 -7.68 -6.65 -7.35
C VAL A 144 -6.28 -7.16 -7.10
N THR A 145 -5.35 -6.25 -6.79
CA THR A 145 -4.00 -6.59 -6.37
C THR A 145 -3.78 -6.17 -4.93
N LEU A 146 -3.30 -7.08 -4.11
CA LEU A 146 -2.72 -6.75 -2.81
C LEU A 146 -1.24 -6.43 -3.01
N VAL A 147 -0.80 -5.31 -2.45
CA VAL A 147 0.55 -4.78 -2.66
C VAL A 147 1.22 -4.53 -1.31
N ARG A 148 2.48 -4.91 -1.21
CA ARG A 148 3.38 -4.44 -0.16
C ARG A 148 4.48 -3.59 -0.78
N MET A 149 4.57 -2.37 -0.28
CA MET A 149 5.68 -1.46 -0.57
C MET A 149 6.79 -1.65 0.45
N SER A 150 8.00 -1.28 0.10
CA SER A 150 9.12 -1.18 1.04
C SER A 150 10.01 -0.01 0.63
N ASN A 151 10.15 0.97 1.52
CA ASN A 151 10.95 2.17 1.27
C ASN A 151 10.62 2.86 -0.07
N GLY A 152 9.33 2.96 -0.41
CA GLY A 152 8.86 3.59 -1.65
C GLY A 152 9.00 2.73 -2.91
N LYS A 153 9.34 1.44 -2.79
CA LYS A 153 9.46 0.49 -3.90
C LYS A 153 8.43 -0.62 -3.77
N ILE A 154 8.05 -1.22 -4.88
CA ILE A 154 7.17 -2.39 -4.93
C ILE A 154 7.96 -3.60 -4.45
N ALA A 155 7.48 -4.27 -3.42
CA ALA A 155 8.16 -5.42 -2.79
C ALA A 155 7.39 -6.73 -2.95
N GLU A 156 6.05 -6.68 -2.92
CA GLU A 156 5.22 -7.86 -3.16
C GLU A 156 3.93 -7.46 -3.84
N GLU A 157 3.42 -8.35 -4.69
CA GLU A 157 2.10 -8.24 -5.31
C GLU A 157 1.41 -9.61 -5.36
N ARG A 158 0.09 -9.58 -5.20
CA ARG A 158 -0.77 -10.73 -5.44
C ARG A 158 -2.03 -10.27 -6.16
N ASP A 159 -2.18 -10.72 -7.40
CA ASP A 159 -3.36 -10.47 -8.22
C ASP A 159 -4.47 -11.49 -7.92
N PHE A 160 -5.70 -11.00 -7.88
CA PHE A 160 -6.91 -11.79 -7.80
C PHE A 160 -7.85 -11.36 -8.91
N PHE A 161 -8.20 -12.29 -9.77
CA PHE A 161 -9.21 -12.14 -10.83
C PHE A 161 -9.87 -13.48 -11.11
N ASP A 162 -10.96 -13.49 -11.85
CA ASP A 162 -11.65 -14.72 -12.20
C ASP A 162 -10.93 -15.45 -13.34
N ASN A 163 -10.11 -16.44 -12.96
CA ASN A 163 -9.38 -17.27 -13.92
C ASN A 163 -10.32 -18.11 -14.79
N MET A 164 -11.47 -18.53 -14.27
CA MET A 164 -12.43 -19.32 -15.04
C MET A 164 -13.06 -18.46 -16.14
N ASP A 165 -13.50 -17.26 -15.78
CA ASP A 165 -14.03 -16.29 -16.75
C ASP A 165 -12.97 -15.94 -17.81
N PHE A 166 -11.71 -15.75 -17.42
CA PHE A 166 -10.61 -15.51 -18.35
C PHE A 166 -10.47 -16.65 -19.37
N MET A 167 -10.45 -17.90 -18.90
CA MET A 167 -10.34 -19.06 -19.78
C MET A 167 -11.56 -19.23 -20.69
N MET A 168 -12.77 -18.91 -20.22
CA MET A 168 -13.99 -18.91 -21.03
C MET A 168 -13.95 -17.81 -22.10
N GLN A 169 -13.49 -16.59 -21.77
CA GLN A 169 -13.34 -15.49 -22.74
C GLN A 169 -12.33 -15.83 -23.84
N LEU A 170 -11.29 -16.61 -23.53
CA LEU A 170 -10.33 -17.13 -24.51
C LEU A 170 -10.87 -18.35 -25.32
N GLU A 171 -12.05 -18.86 -24.98
CA GLU A 171 -12.66 -20.10 -25.54
C GLU A 171 -11.78 -21.36 -25.33
N LEU A 172 -10.99 -21.38 -24.26
CA LEU A 172 -10.18 -22.53 -23.83
C LEU A 172 -10.93 -23.46 -22.91
N MET A 173 -12.09 -23.01 -22.39
CA MET A 173 -13.03 -23.79 -21.60
C MET A 173 -14.45 -23.57 -22.14
N PRO A 174 -15.32 -24.61 -22.09
CA PRO A 174 -16.71 -24.43 -22.44
C PRO A 174 -17.36 -23.39 -21.52
N PRO A 175 -18.35 -22.61 -22.01
CA PRO A 175 -19.10 -21.71 -21.15
C PRO A 175 -19.76 -22.52 -20.01
N ALA A 176 -19.81 -21.92 -18.83
CA ALA A 176 -20.51 -22.51 -17.70
C ALA A 176 -21.92 -22.90 -18.14
N GLY A 177 -22.27 -24.17 -17.98
CA GLY A 177 -23.51 -24.73 -18.50
C GLY A 177 -24.73 -23.91 -18.09
N LYS A 178 -25.55 -23.62 -19.08
CA LYS A 178 -26.91 -23.10 -18.89
C LYS A 178 -27.81 -24.21 -18.38
#